data_7df9f54b6f6f482d4ee4b457f97f01db
#
_entry.id   7df9f54b6f6f482d4ee4b457f97f01db
#
_cell.length_a   1.000
_cell.length_b   1.000
_cell.length_c   1.000
_cell.angle_alpha   90.00
_cell.angle_beta   90.00
_cell.angle_gamma   90.00
#
_symmetry.space_group_name_H-M   'P 1'
#
loop_
_entity.id
_entity.type
_entity.pdbx_description
1 polymer ?
#
loop_
_entity_poly.entity_id
_entity_poly.type
_entity_poly.pdbx_seq_one_letter_code
_entity_poly.pdbx_strand_id
1 'polypeptide(L)'
;MKLPFPGRLLALAVISSLSLAMPLSAAHAEDTPKVALVMKSLANEFFRTMEDGAKDYQKANPNDFELIANGIKNETDTGEQIRIVEQMVNSGAKALVIAPADSKALVSAVKKAMDQGVIVINIDNRLDPELLKSKGINVPFVGPDNRKGARLVGEYLAKEKLKAGDQVGIIE
;
A
#
# COMPACT_ATOMS: atom_id res chain seq x y z
N MET A 1 13.34 66.82 73.74
CA MET A 1 14.39 67.12 72.80
C MET A 1 14.47 66.02 71.75
N LYS A 2 14.27 66.33 70.50
CA LYS A 2 13.89 65.39 69.44
C LYS A 2 15.13 65.07 68.58
N LEU A 3 15.37 63.79 68.36
CA LEU A 3 16.32 63.26 67.41
C LEU A 3 15.64 62.99 66.10
N PRO A 4 16.23 63.26 64.93
CA PRO A 4 15.73 62.79 63.67
C PRO A 4 16.53 61.56 63.24
N PHE A 5 15.78 60.56 62.72
CA PHE A 5 16.28 59.36 62.11
C PHE A 5 16.67 59.64 60.61
N PRO A 6 17.74 59.08 60.12
CA PRO A 6 17.99 59.05 58.68
C PRO A 6 17.43 57.80 58.06
N GLY A 7 16.61 57.99 57.02
CA GLY A 7 16.03 56.92 56.26
C GLY A 7 17.07 56.18 55.41
N ARG A 8 17.03 54.86 55.48
CA ARG A 8 17.75 53.96 54.60
C ARG A 8 16.85 53.65 53.37
N LEU A 9 17.29 54.14 52.21
CA LEU A 9 16.73 53.66 50.91
C LEU A 9 17.17 52.22 50.69
N LEU A 10 16.18 51.32 50.66
CA LEU A 10 16.36 49.98 50.09
C LEU A 10 16.13 50.06 48.60
N ALA A 11 17.19 49.89 47.83
CA ALA A 11 17.08 49.68 46.40
C ALA A 11 16.64 48.22 46.11
N LEU A 12 15.40 48.00 45.63
CA LEU A 12 14.97 46.74 45.11
C LEU A 12 15.55 46.55 43.69
N ALA A 13 16.50 45.62 43.56
CA ALA A 13 16.94 45.14 42.26
C ALA A 13 15.93 44.14 41.72
N VAL A 14 15.14 44.54 40.75
CA VAL A 14 14.27 43.62 39.97
C VAL A 14 15.15 42.92 38.98
N ILE A 15 15.47 41.66 39.25
CA ILE A 15 16.12 40.76 38.29
C ILE A 15 15.01 40.24 37.35
N SER A 16 14.87 40.86 36.18
CA SER A 16 14.04 40.34 35.11
C SER A 16 14.70 39.11 34.48
N SER A 17 14.28 37.92 34.89
CA SER A 17 14.63 36.67 34.24
C SER A 17 13.88 36.56 32.90
N LEU A 18 14.54 36.93 31.83
CA LEU A 18 14.10 36.72 30.46
C LEU A 18 14.18 35.23 30.15
N SER A 19 13.11 34.50 30.39
CA SER A 19 12.98 33.10 30.02
C SER A 19 12.89 33.01 28.48
N LEU A 20 14.01 32.65 27.85
CA LEU A 20 14.06 32.29 26.44
C LEU A 20 13.26 30.96 26.28
N ALA A 21 11.97 31.08 26.01
CA ALA A 21 11.16 29.94 25.55
C ALA A 21 11.63 29.57 24.15
N MET A 22 12.58 28.65 24.04
CA MET A 22 12.86 27.98 22.78
C MET A 22 11.62 27.17 22.40
N PRO A 23 11.06 27.37 21.20
CA PRO A 23 10.03 26.42 20.70
C PRO A 23 10.71 25.07 20.58
N LEU A 24 10.32 24.08 21.40
CA LEU A 24 10.55 22.68 21.09
C LEU A 24 9.78 22.42 19.81
N SER A 25 10.48 22.48 18.68
CA SER A 25 9.99 21.83 17.46
C SER A 25 9.86 20.34 17.79
N ALA A 26 8.64 19.90 18.09
CA ALA A 26 8.32 18.50 18.10
C ALA A 26 8.67 18.02 16.70
N ALA A 27 9.83 17.36 16.55
CA ALA A 27 10.10 16.55 15.40
C ALA A 27 8.96 15.54 15.38
N HIS A 28 7.96 15.75 14.51
CA HIS A 28 7.06 14.68 14.14
C HIS A 28 7.97 13.60 13.55
N ALA A 29 8.18 12.53 14.29
CA ALA A 29 8.59 11.28 13.69
C ALA A 29 7.52 11.01 12.62
N GLU A 30 7.88 11.17 11.36
CA GLU A 30 7.00 10.79 10.26
C GLU A 30 6.66 9.32 10.51
N ASP A 31 5.40 9.04 10.82
CA ASP A 31 4.93 7.66 11.01
C ASP A 31 5.29 6.87 9.76
N THR A 32 6.03 5.78 9.93
CA THR A 32 6.43 4.89 8.85
C THR A 32 5.21 4.55 7.99
N PRO A 33 5.21 4.86 6.69
CA PRO A 33 4.01 4.74 5.87
C PRO A 33 3.55 3.28 5.78
N LYS A 34 2.26 3.05 5.91
CA LYS A 34 1.66 1.73 5.77
C LYS A 34 1.46 1.38 4.31
N VAL A 35 1.97 0.21 3.89
CA VAL A 35 1.77 -0.38 2.57
C VAL A 35 0.91 -1.62 2.72
N ALA A 36 -0.27 -1.59 2.11
CA ALA A 36 -1.18 -2.73 2.08
C ALA A 36 -0.84 -3.64 0.90
N LEU A 37 -0.69 -4.94 1.14
CA LEU A 37 -0.58 -5.96 0.12
C LEU A 37 -1.85 -6.82 0.16
N VAL A 38 -2.69 -6.71 -0.87
CA VAL A 38 -3.95 -7.46 -0.97
C VAL A 38 -3.82 -8.53 -2.05
N MET A 39 -3.75 -9.77 -1.58
CA MET A 39 -3.55 -10.93 -2.42
C MET A 39 -4.88 -11.61 -2.77
N LYS A 40 -4.84 -12.52 -3.74
CA LYS A 40 -5.87 -13.54 -3.93
C LYS A 40 -5.81 -14.57 -2.79
N SER A 41 -6.13 -15.81 -3.04
CA SER A 41 -6.17 -16.84 -2.01
C SER A 41 -4.79 -17.14 -1.41
N LEU A 42 -4.62 -16.82 -0.13
CA LEU A 42 -3.44 -17.23 0.64
C LEU A 42 -3.41 -18.74 0.96
N ALA A 43 -4.45 -19.49 0.60
CA ALA A 43 -4.42 -20.95 0.56
C ALA A 43 -3.59 -21.47 -0.63
N ASN A 44 -3.41 -20.66 -1.68
CA ASN A 44 -2.57 -20.97 -2.83
C ASN A 44 -1.12 -20.60 -2.54
N GLU A 45 -0.21 -21.56 -2.69
CA GLU A 45 1.22 -21.40 -2.42
C GLU A 45 1.87 -20.28 -3.26
N PHE A 46 1.40 -20.08 -4.48
CA PHE A 46 1.89 -19.01 -5.35
C PHE A 46 1.75 -17.63 -4.68
N PHE A 47 0.58 -17.32 -4.13
CA PHE A 47 0.35 -16.02 -3.47
C PHE A 47 1.04 -15.92 -2.11
N ARG A 48 1.19 -17.05 -1.38
CA ARG A 48 2.00 -17.07 -0.14
C ARG A 48 3.47 -16.76 -0.42
N THR A 49 4.04 -17.34 -1.47
CA THR A 49 5.42 -17.05 -1.87
C THR A 49 5.63 -15.57 -2.21
N MET A 50 4.65 -14.95 -2.88
CA MET A 50 4.71 -13.50 -3.14
C MET A 50 4.62 -12.67 -1.86
N GLU A 51 3.74 -13.05 -0.93
CA GLU A 51 3.62 -12.41 0.38
C GLU A 51 4.91 -12.54 1.19
N ASP A 52 5.52 -13.72 1.20
CA ASP A 52 6.78 -13.98 1.91
C ASP A 52 7.92 -13.14 1.34
N GLY A 53 7.99 -13.01 0.01
CA GLY A 53 8.94 -12.10 -0.64
C GLY A 53 8.77 -10.64 -0.23
N ALA A 54 7.53 -10.17 -0.10
CA ALA A 54 7.24 -8.81 0.37
C ALA A 54 7.63 -8.62 1.85
N LYS A 55 7.37 -9.63 2.70
CA LYS A 55 7.79 -9.63 4.11
C LYS A 55 9.31 -9.63 4.27
N ASP A 56 10.01 -10.38 3.44
CA ASP A 56 11.47 -10.42 3.47
C ASP A 56 12.07 -9.08 3.02
N TYR A 57 11.48 -8.44 2.02
CA TYR A 57 11.88 -7.09 1.62
C TYR A 57 11.65 -6.08 2.75
N GLN A 58 10.50 -6.11 3.42
CA GLN A 58 10.24 -5.25 4.58
C GLN A 58 11.24 -5.49 5.72
N LYS A 59 11.58 -6.75 6.03
CA LYS A 59 12.59 -7.07 7.06
C LYS A 59 13.97 -6.47 6.73
N ALA A 60 14.34 -6.46 5.45
CA ALA A 60 15.58 -5.86 4.99
C ALA A 60 15.54 -4.33 5.02
N ASN A 61 14.35 -3.72 5.00
CA ASN A 61 14.12 -2.28 4.97
C ASN A 61 13.10 -1.85 6.06
N PRO A 62 13.40 -2.06 7.35
CA PRO A 62 12.40 -1.97 8.42
C PRO A 62 11.90 -0.55 8.70
N ASN A 63 12.64 0.47 8.26
CA ASN A 63 12.31 1.87 8.48
C ASN A 63 11.60 2.52 7.28
N ASP A 64 11.49 1.84 6.14
CA ASP A 64 10.95 2.43 4.93
C ASP A 64 9.42 2.41 4.91
N PHE A 65 8.81 1.33 5.40
CA PHE A 65 7.36 1.16 5.45
C PHE A 65 6.94 0.04 6.42
N GLU A 66 5.69 0.09 6.86
CA GLU A 66 5.00 -1.00 7.57
C GLU A 66 4.19 -1.80 6.55
N LEU A 67 4.46 -3.11 6.38
CA LEU A 67 3.68 -3.98 5.51
C LEU A 67 2.47 -4.55 6.23
N ILE A 68 1.29 -4.34 5.65
CA ILE A 68 0.04 -4.98 6.07
C ILE A 68 -0.40 -5.91 4.94
N ALA A 69 -0.26 -7.22 5.12
CA ALA A 69 -0.63 -8.20 4.11
C ALA A 69 -1.92 -8.93 4.48
N ASN A 70 -2.80 -9.12 3.52
CA ASN A 70 -4.02 -9.92 3.65
C ASN A 70 -4.44 -10.47 2.28
N GLY A 71 -5.34 -11.46 2.30
CA GLY A 71 -5.89 -12.06 1.10
C GLY A 71 -7.18 -12.82 1.39
N ILE A 72 -7.84 -13.20 0.31
CA ILE A 72 -9.08 -13.98 0.36
C ILE A 72 -8.80 -15.47 0.54
N LYS A 73 -9.76 -16.21 1.03
CA LYS A 73 -9.65 -17.67 1.20
C LYS A 73 -9.92 -18.42 -0.10
N ASN A 74 -10.82 -17.88 -0.91
CA ASN A 74 -11.22 -18.45 -2.20
C ASN A 74 -10.99 -17.41 -3.30
N GLU A 75 -10.33 -17.78 -4.38
CA GLU A 75 -9.95 -16.88 -5.47
C GLU A 75 -11.11 -16.20 -6.20
N THR A 76 -12.35 -16.68 -5.99
CA THR A 76 -13.57 -16.12 -6.58
C THR A 76 -14.35 -15.19 -5.64
N ASP A 77 -13.90 -15.03 -4.38
CA ASP A 77 -14.59 -14.17 -3.41
C ASP A 77 -14.20 -12.69 -3.58
N THR A 78 -14.69 -12.09 -4.67
CA THR A 78 -14.46 -10.69 -5.00
C THR A 78 -15.06 -9.74 -3.96
N GLY A 79 -16.19 -10.11 -3.35
CA GLY A 79 -16.84 -9.33 -2.29
C GLY A 79 -15.96 -9.21 -1.06
N GLU A 80 -15.32 -10.30 -0.64
CA GLU A 80 -14.36 -10.27 0.46
C GLU A 80 -13.14 -9.43 0.12
N GLN A 81 -12.61 -9.57 -1.10
CA GLN A 81 -11.43 -8.78 -1.50
C GLN A 81 -11.73 -7.28 -1.49
N ILE A 82 -12.91 -6.85 -1.92
CA ILE A 82 -13.34 -5.45 -1.85
C ILE A 82 -13.35 -4.98 -0.39
N ARG A 83 -13.91 -5.78 0.55
CA ARG A 83 -13.93 -5.44 1.98
C ARG A 83 -12.52 -5.32 2.57
N ILE A 84 -11.60 -6.22 2.18
CA ILE A 84 -10.21 -6.15 2.59
C ILE A 84 -9.57 -4.84 2.10
N VAL A 85 -9.75 -4.46 0.83
CA VAL A 85 -9.25 -3.19 0.30
C VAL A 85 -9.78 -2.00 1.13
N GLU A 86 -11.09 -1.95 1.38
CA GLU A 86 -11.69 -0.87 2.18
C GLU A 86 -11.13 -0.85 3.61
N GLN A 87 -10.95 -2.00 4.24
CA GLN A 87 -10.37 -2.11 5.57
C GLN A 87 -8.92 -1.59 5.61
N MET A 88 -8.09 -1.95 4.62
CA MET A 88 -6.70 -1.49 4.53
C MET A 88 -6.62 0.02 4.36
N VAL A 89 -7.46 0.59 3.50
CA VAL A 89 -7.54 2.05 3.30
C VAL A 89 -7.97 2.74 4.60
N ASN A 90 -9.00 2.23 5.27
CA ASN A 90 -9.49 2.78 6.53
C ASN A 90 -8.48 2.65 7.69
N SER A 91 -7.57 1.67 7.63
CA SER A 91 -6.47 1.52 8.60
C SER A 91 -5.29 2.48 8.35
N GLY A 92 -5.41 3.35 7.35
CA GLY A 92 -4.44 4.40 7.05
C GLY A 92 -3.34 4.00 6.07
N ALA A 93 -3.56 2.94 5.27
CA ALA A 93 -2.62 2.57 4.21
C ALA A 93 -2.37 3.75 3.26
N LYS A 94 -1.11 4.05 2.98
CA LYS A 94 -0.67 5.09 2.03
C LYS A 94 -0.47 4.53 0.63
N ALA A 95 -0.21 3.24 0.54
CA ALA A 95 -0.12 2.52 -0.73
C ALA A 95 -0.86 1.18 -0.64
N LEU A 96 -1.38 0.75 -1.78
CA LEU A 96 -2.08 -0.52 -1.98
C LEU A 96 -1.44 -1.25 -3.15
N VAL A 97 -0.88 -2.42 -2.90
CA VAL A 97 -0.44 -3.37 -3.91
C VAL A 97 -1.49 -4.47 -3.99
N ILE A 98 -2.12 -4.65 -5.15
CA ILE A 98 -3.26 -5.55 -5.30
C ILE A 98 -3.09 -6.55 -6.44
N ALA A 99 -3.29 -7.84 -6.13
CA ALA A 99 -3.54 -8.91 -7.07
C ALA A 99 -5.06 -9.14 -7.18
N PRO A 100 -5.76 -8.55 -8.16
CA PRO A 100 -7.22 -8.59 -8.18
C PRO A 100 -7.76 -9.99 -8.52
N ALA A 101 -8.75 -10.45 -7.77
CA ALA A 101 -9.47 -11.69 -8.04
C ALA A 101 -10.32 -11.58 -9.30
N ASP A 102 -10.82 -10.39 -9.60
CA ASP A 102 -11.56 -10.09 -10.83
C ASP A 102 -11.11 -8.74 -11.39
N SER A 103 -10.87 -8.69 -12.70
CA SER A 103 -10.31 -7.53 -13.38
C SER A 103 -11.25 -6.31 -13.40
N LYS A 104 -12.56 -6.51 -13.30
CA LYS A 104 -13.59 -5.47 -13.39
C LYS A 104 -14.17 -5.11 -12.03
N ALA A 105 -14.49 -6.10 -11.21
CA ALA A 105 -15.16 -5.92 -9.93
C ALA A 105 -14.35 -5.03 -8.97
N LEU A 106 -13.01 -5.15 -9.00
CA LEU A 106 -12.12 -4.40 -8.10
C LEU A 106 -11.90 -2.94 -8.51
N VAL A 107 -12.19 -2.55 -9.76
CA VAL A 107 -11.89 -1.19 -10.27
C VAL A 107 -12.57 -0.10 -9.44
N SER A 108 -13.80 -0.31 -8.98
CA SER A 108 -14.51 0.68 -8.18
C SER A 108 -13.90 0.87 -6.79
N ALA A 109 -13.47 -0.22 -6.13
CA ALA A 109 -12.79 -0.16 -4.85
C ALA A 109 -11.41 0.50 -4.98
N VAL A 110 -10.67 0.17 -6.04
CA VAL A 110 -9.38 0.81 -6.37
C VAL A 110 -9.55 2.31 -6.59
N LYS A 111 -10.54 2.71 -7.38
CA LYS A 111 -10.83 4.15 -7.58
C LYS A 111 -11.11 4.85 -6.25
N LYS A 112 -11.95 4.27 -5.40
CA LYS A 112 -12.27 4.83 -4.09
C LYS A 112 -11.03 5.00 -3.21
N ALA A 113 -10.10 4.03 -3.25
CA ALA A 113 -8.82 4.13 -2.55
C ALA A 113 -7.97 5.31 -3.09
N MET A 114 -7.86 5.42 -4.43
CA MET A 114 -7.13 6.51 -5.07
C MET A 114 -7.75 7.89 -4.79
N ASP A 115 -9.08 8.00 -4.74
CA ASP A 115 -9.79 9.24 -4.39
C ASP A 115 -9.50 9.68 -2.93
N GLN A 116 -9.07 8.76 -2.07
CA GLN A 116 -8.62 9.04 -0.71
C GLN A 116 -7.09 9.30 -0.62
N GLY A 117 -6.41 9.40 -1.75
CA GLY A 117 -4.98 9.69 -1.83
C GLY A 117 -4.07 8.47 -1.67
N VAL A 118 -4.62 7.25 -1.72
CA VAL A 118 -3.82 6.01 -1.67
C VAL A 118 -3.18 5.75 -3.03
N ILE A 119 -1.87 5.51 -3.04
CA ILE A 119 -1.15 5.09 -4.25
C ILE A 119 -1.49 3.62 -4.51
N VAL A 120 -1.91 3.28 -5.74
CA VAL A 120 -2.29 1.91 -6.08
C VAL A 120 -1.38 1.33 -7.15
N ILE A 121 -0.87 0.13 -6.91
CA ILE A 121 -0.11 -0.69 -7.86
C ILE A 121 -0.85 -2.01 -8.08
N ASN A 122 -1.12 -2.34 -9.33
CA ASN A 122 -1.73 -3.60 -9.72
C ASN A 122 -0.63 -4.64 -10.04
N ILE A 123 -0.77 -5.83 -9.50
CA ILE A 123 0.13 -6.97 -9.75
C ILE A 123 -0.65 -8.19 -10.23
N ASP A 124 0.03 -9.22 -10.76
CA ASP A 124 -0.48 -10.51 -11.20
C ASP A 124 -1.52 -10.40 -12.35
N ASN A 125 -2.79 -10.19 -12.04
CA ASN A 125 -3.84 -9.99 -13.04
C ASN A 125 -4.08 -8.50 -13.29
N ARG A 126 -4.18 -8.12 -14.57
CA ARG A 126 -4.46 -6.72 -14.92
C ARG A 126 -5.90 -6.36 -14.62
N LEU A 127 -6.09 -5.20 -14.01
CA LEU A 127 -7.39 -4.54 -13.99
C LEU A 127 -7.83 -4.17 -15.41
N ASP A 128 -9.12 -4.17 -15.65
CA ASP A 128 -9.70 -3.92 -16.98
C ASP A 128 -9.36 -2.49 -17.46
N PRO A 129 -8.57 -2.35 -18.54
CA PRO A 129 -8.07 -1.06 -19.00
C PRO A 129 -9.19 -0.12 -19.50
N GLU A 130 -10.24 -0.66 -20.08
CA GLU A 130 -11.37 0.14 -20.57
C GLU A 130 -12.16 0.71 -19.39
N LEU A 131 -12.33 -0.09 -18.33
CA LEU A 131 -13.02 0.36 -17.15
C LEU A 131 -12.17 1.38 -16.35
N LEU A 132 -10.85 1.19 -16.25
CA LEU A 132 -9.95 2.19 -15.67
C LEU A 132 -10.05 3.52 -16.42
N LYS A 133 -9.99 3.46 -17.77
CA LYS A 133 -10.12 4.64 -18.62
C LYS A 133 -11.47 5.33 -18.45
N SER A 134 -12.57 4.57 -18.42
CA SER A 134 -13.92 5.13 -18.24
C SER A 134 -14.09 5.85 -16.89
N LYS A 135 -13.34 5.43 -15.87
CA LYS A 135 -13.32 6.05 -14.55
C LYS A 135 -12.25 7.14 -14.39
N GLY A 136 -11.49 7.44 -15.45
CA GLY A 136 -10.47 8.49 -15.46
C GLY A 136 -9.28 8.20 -14.53
N ILE A 137 -8.97 6.93 -14.25
CA ILE A 137 -7.84 6.55 -13.41
C ILE A 137 -6.81 5.74 -14.19
N ASN A 138 -5.55 5.89 -13.80
CA ASN A 138 -4.43 5.11 -14.30
C ASN A 138 -3.78 4.36 -13.13
N VAL A 139 -3.71 3.04 -13.25
CA VAL A 139 -3.10 2.17 -12.23
C VAL A 139 -1.90 1.47 -12.86
N PRO A 140 -0.66 1.76 -12.41
CA PRO A 140 0.52 1.06 -12.89
C PRO A 140 0.39 -0.45 -12.65
N PHE A 141 0.85 -1.23 -13.63
CA PHE A 141 0.91 -2.69 -13.52
C PHE A 141 2.34 -3.18 -13.45
N VAL A 142 2.62 -4.04 -12.48
CA VAL A 142 3.88 -4.75 -12.33
C VAL A 142 3.62 -6.24 -12.43
N GLY A 143 4.18 -6.88 -13.45
CA GLY A 143 4.01 -8.32 -13.69
C GLY A 143 4.38 -8.72 -15.11
N PRO A 144 4.32 -10.03 -15.43
CA PRO A 144 4.61 -10.56 -16.74
C PRO A 144 3.52 -10.19 -17.76
N ASP A 145 3.88 -10.23 -19.02
CA ASP A 145 2.92 -10.22 -20.12
C ASP A 145 2.36 -11.64 -20.32
N ASN A 146 1.25 -11.96 -19.63
CA ASN A 146 0.63 -13.28 -19.66
C ASN A 146 0.14 -13.67 -21.06
N ARG A 147 -0.29 -12.71 -21.88
CA ARG A 147 -0.70 -12.97 -23.27
C ARG A 147 0.49 -13.41 -24.12
N LYS A 148 1.63 -12.73 -23.96
CA LYS A 148 2.88 -13.12 -24.63
C LYS A 148 3.36 -14.48 -24.15
N GLY A 149 3.32 -14.74 -22.86
CA GLY A 149 3.67 -16.04 -22.26
C GLY A 149 2.80 -17.17 -22.84
N ALA A 150 1.48 -17.01 -22.83
CA ALA A 150 0.55 -17.99 -23.39
C ALA A 150 0.79 -18.23 -24.90
N ARG A 151 1.08 -17.18 -25.66
CA ARG A 151 1.44 -17.32 -27.08
C ARG A 151 2.68 -18.19 -27.27
N LEU A 152 3.75 -17.93 -26.50
CA LEU A 152 4.99 -18.70 -26.58
C LEU A 152 4.77 -20.19 -26.28
N VAL A 153 3.96 -20.49 -25.27
CA VAL A 153 3.58 -21.88 -24.94
C VAL A 153 2.80 -22.52 -26.09
N GLY A 154 1.81 -21.81 -26.62
CA GLY A 154 1.02 -22.30 -27.75
C GLY A 154 1.86 -22.55 -29.01
N GLU A 155 2.79 -21.64 -29.33
CA GLU A 155 3.72 -21.82 -30.45
C GLU A 155 4.65 -23.01 -30.24
N TYR A 156 5.18 -23.18 -29.03
CA TYR A 156 6.02 -24.34 -28.69
C TYR A 156 5.24 -25.65 -28.84
N LEU A 157 4.04 -25.74 -28.29
CA LEU A 157 3.19 -26.92 -28.42
C LEU A 157 2.91 -27.26 -29.90
N ALA A 158 2.49 -26.26 -30.67
CA ALA A 158 2.13 -26.46 -32.09
C ALA A 158 3.32 -26.90 -32.95
N LYS A 159 4.52 -26.36 -32.69
CA LYS A 159 5.72 -26.68 -33.52
C LYS A 159 6.41 -27.96 -33.07
N GLU A 160 6.54 -28.16 -31.76
CA GLU A 160 7.44 -29.16 -31.20
C GLU A 160 6.75 -30.43 -30.70
N LYS A 161 5.48 -30.36 -30.37
CA LYS A 161 4.77 -31.42 -29.65
C LYS A 161 3.51 -31.97 -30.35
N LEU A 162 2.88 -31.15 -31.18
CA LEU A 162 1.60 -31.52 -31.84
C LEU A 162 1.78 -31.90 -33.31
N LYS A 163 0.93 -32.79 -33.78
CA LYS A 163 0.78 -33.16 -35.20
C LYS A 163 -0.61 -32.75 -35.67
N ALA A 164 -0.77 -32.67 -36.99
CA ALA A 164 -2.09 -32.40 -37.56
C ALA A 164 -3.12 -33.48 -37.12
N GLY A 165 -4.23 -33.04 -36.56
CA GLY A 165 -5.29 -33.87 -36.02
C GLY A 165 -5.24 -34.17 -34.53
N ASP A 166 -4.16 -33.77 -33.83
CA ASP A 166 -4.09 -33.90 -32.38
C ASP A 166 -5.16 -33.04 -31.68
N GLN A 167 -5.72 -33.55 -30.60
CA GLN A 167 -6.69 -32.83 -29.78
C GLN A 167 -5.97 -32.03 -28.68
N VAL A 168 -6.39 -30.80 -28.49
CA VAL A 168 -5.83 -29.90 -27.46
C VAL A 168 -6.94 -29.47 -26.51
N GLY A 169 -6.73 -29.68 -25.22
CA GLY A 169 -7.60 -29.16 -24.16
C GLY A 169 -7.17 -27.78 -23.69
N ILE A 170 -8.13 -26.88 -23.53
CA ILE A 170 -7.92 -25.57 -22.89
C ILE A 170 -8.67 -25.60 -21.56
N ILE A 171 -7.98 -25.23 -20.47
CA ILE A 171 -8.59 -25.09 -19.14
C ILE A 171 -8.77 -23.60 -18.89
N GLU A 172 -10.03 -23.18 -18.70
CA GLU A 172 -10.42 -21.80 -18.39
C GLU A 172 -10.62 -21.55 -16.88
#